data_8c2a2af59cb1f2cb745784f04f59eae6
#
_entry.id   8c2a2af59cb1f2cb745784f04f59eae6
#
_cell.length_a   1.000
_cell.length_b   1.000
_cell.length_c   1.000
_cell.angle_alpha   90.00
_cell.angle_beta   90.00
_cell.angle_gamma   90.00
#
_symmetry.space_group_name_H-M   'P 1'
#
loop_
_entity.id
_entity.type
_entity.pdbx_description
1 polymer ?
#
loop_
_entity_poly.entity_id
_entity_poly.type
_entity_poly.pdbx_seq_one_letter_code
_entity_poly.pdbx_strand_id
1 'polypeptide(L)'
;MLYLCSMKKLTMLEMGRIDAATFKASNKMPLVIVLDNVRSLNNIGSVFRTSDAFRVESIYLCGISSPPPSPEIHKTALGAEDSVDWKYFEDTHQAIRELQQLGYFVLAIEQCEGSTMLNQWEPDFSQSYAIVMGNEVKGVQQTVVDMCDGCIEIPQYGTKHSLNVSVTTGIVIWDFFKSWNTLHNFE
;
A
#
# COMPACT_ATOMS: atom_id res chain seq x y z
N MET A 1 45.20 -1.90 -0.28
CA MET A 1 44.78 -1.31 0.99
C MET A 1 43.27 -1.39 1.02
N LEU A 2 42.70 -2.41 1.70
CA LEU A 2 41.24 -2.57 1.85
C LEU A 2 40.77 -1.55 2.88
N TYR A 3 40.06 -0.52 2.47
CA TYR A 3 39.29 0.33 3.37
C TYR A 3 38.16 -0.52 3.95
N LEU A 4 38.30 -0.99 5.18
CA LEU A 4 37.23 -1.48 6.01
C LEU A 4 36.31 -0.28 6.32
N CYS A 5 35.31 -0.06 5.48
CA CYS A 5 34.22 0.88 5.78
C CYS A 5 33.43 0.28 6.96
N SER A 6 33.69 0.73 8.19
CA SER A 6 32.91 0.32 9.36
C SER A 6 31.54 0.99 9.28
N MET A 7 30.52 0.25 8.86
CA MET A 7 29.13 0.71 8.90
C MET A 7 28.65 0.77 10.35
N LYS A 8 28.20 1.95 10.80
CA LYS A 8 27.60 2.17 12.12
C LYS A 8 26.08 2.20 11.99
N LYS A 9 25.36 1.52 12.88
CA LYS A 9 23.91 1.64 12.97
C LYS A 9 23.55 3.04 13.46
N LEU A 10 22.56 3.66 12.78
CA LEU A 10 22.00 4.93 13.24
C LEU A 10 21.11 4.71 14.46
N THR A 11 21.16 5.62 15.42
CA THR A 11 20.19 5.72 16.51
C THR A 11 18.87 6.33 16.01
N MET A 12 17.79 6.20 16.79
CA MET A 12 16.49 6.78 16.45
C MET A 12 16.57 8.29 16.24
N LEU A 13 17.37 9.01 17.02
CA LEU A 13 17.59 10.45 16.88
C LEU A 13 18.34 10.80 15.59
N GLU A 14 19.34 10.01 15.22
CA GLU A 14 20.12 10.21 13.99
C GLU A 14 19.30 9.94 12.71
N MET A 15 18.22 9.16 12.81
CA MET A 15 17.32 8.87 11.68
C MET A 15 16.40 10.02 11.29
N GLY A 16 16.24 11.06 12.13
CA GLY A 16 15.47 12.27 11.81
C GLY A 16 13.99 12.01 11.47
N ARG A 17 13.33 11.03 12.14
CA ARG A 17 11.92 10.73 11.86
C ARG A 17 11.02 11.90 12.21
N ILE A 18 10.10 12.21 11.29
CA ILE A 18 9.09 13.27 11.50
C ILE A 18 7.97 12.79 12.43
N ASP A 19 7.33 13.71 13.13
CA ASP A 19 6.14 13.41 13.94
C ASP A 19 4.85 13.30 13.08
N ALA A 20 3.77 12.82 13.68
CA ALA A 20 2.50 12.61 12.99
C ALA A 20 1.89 13.91 12.42
N ALA A 21 2.07 15.05 13.08
CA ALA A 21 1.56 16.34 12.60
C ALA A 21 2.32 16.81 11.35
N THR A 22 3.63 16.70 11.38
CA THR A 22 4.51 16.97 10.23
C THR A 22 4.24 15.99 9.09
N PHE A 23 4.03 14.71 9.40
CA PHE A 23 3.63 13.71 8.42
C PHE A 23 2.34 14.11 7.71
N LYS A 24 1.28 14.48 8.45
CA LYS A 24 -0.01 14.90 7.87
C LYS A 24 0.12 16.13 6.97
N ALA A 25 0.98 17.07 7.32
CA ALA A 25 1.24 18.28 6.53
C ALA A 25 2.19 18.07 5.34
N SER A 26 2.90 16.94 5.29
CA SER A 26 3.88 16.67 4.23
C SER A 26 3.22 16.25 2.92
N ASN A 27 3.93 16.44 1.81
CA ASN A 27 3.54 15.87 0.52
C ASN A 27 3.46 14.34 0.63
N LYS A 28 2.44 13.76 0.02
CA LYS A 28 2.21 12.33 -0.05
C LYS A 28 2.51 11.78 -1.44
N MET A 29 2.92 10.54 -1.51
CA MET A 29 2.89 9.78 -2.75
C MET A 29 1.42 9.61 -3.16
N PRO A 30 1.02 9.98 -4.39
CA PRO A 30 -0.37 9.94 -4.83
C PRO A 30 -0.84 8.50 -5.09
N LEU A 31 -0.88 7.72 -4.01
CA LEU A 31 -1.25 6.32 -3.99
C LEU A 31 -2.21 6.06 -2.83
N VAL A 32 -3.37 5.46 -3.12
CA VAL A 32 -4.34 4.97 -2.13
C VAL A 32 -4.29 3.44 -2.09
N ILE A 33 -4.26 2.87 -0.87
CA ILE A 33 -4.34 1.43 -0.67
C ILE A 33 -5.78 1.05 -0.31
N VAL A 34 -6.42 0.22 -1.12
CA VAL A 34 -7.76 -0.32 -0.84
C VAL A 34 -7.64 -1.75 -0.33
N LEU A 35 -8.14 -2.03 0.86
CA LEU A 35 -8.13 -3.36 1.47
C LEU A 35 -9.51 -4.01 1.29
N ASP A 36 -9.65 -4.89 0.28
CA ASP A 36 -10.89 -5.60 -0.04
C ASP A 36 -11.06 -6.82 0.87
N ASN A 37 -11.85 -6.68 1.94
CA ASN A 37 -12.18 -7.76 2.86
C ASN A 37 -10.96 -8.45 3.49
N VAL A 38 -9.91 -7.71 3.82
CA VAL A 38 -8.72 -8.23 4.52
C VAL A 38 -9.09 -8.56 5.96
N ARG A 39 -8.89 -9.82 6.38
CA ARG A 39 -9.35 -10.35 7.67
C ARG A 39 -8.40 -10.10 8.81
N SER A 40 -7.11 -10.22 8.54
CA SER A 40 -6.08 -10.17 9.57
C SER A 40 -5.79 -8.74 10.01
N LEU A 41 -6.14 -8.40 11.24
CA LEU A 41 -5.83 -7.11 11.86
C LEU A 41 -4.32 -6.84 11.89
N ASN A 42 -3.50 -7.89 12.05
CA ASN A 42 -2.05 -7.77 12.00
C ASN A 42 -1.55 -7.39 10.58
N ASN A 43 -2.20 -7.91 9.52
CA ASN A 43 -1.88 -7.51 8.15
C ASN A 43 -2.29 -6.04 7.92
N ILE A 44 -3.47 -5.64 8.39
CA ILE A 44 -3.95 -4.24 8.31
C ILE A 44 -2.96 -3.31 9.00
N GLY A 45 -2.54 -3.61 10.23
CA GLY A 45 -1.55 -2.81 10.94
C GLY A 45 -0.19 -2.76 10.24
N SER A 46 0.25 -3.86 9.62
CA SER A 46 1.49 -3.89 8.82
C SER A 46 1.38 -3.02 7.57
N VAL A 47 0.20 -2.96 6.94
CA VAL A 47 -0.06 -2.06 5.81
C VAL A 47 0.00 -0.61 6.26
N PHE A 48 -0.59 -0.23 7.38
CA PHE A 48 -0.46 1.12 7.95
C PHE A 48 1.01 1.51 8.15
N ARG A 49 1.79 0.63 8.77
CA ARG A 49 3.21 0.88 9.03
C ARG A 49 4.03 1.04 7.75
N THR A 50 3.75 0.25 6.72
CA THR A 50 4.42 0.37 5.42
C THR A 50 3.98 1.66 4.71
N SER A 51 2.70 1.99 4.76
CA SER A 51 2.14 3.21 4.18
C SER A 51 2.73 4.48 4.81
N ASP A 52 2.92 4.49 6.14
CA ASP A 52 3.63 5.57 6.85
C ASP A 52 5.07 5.71 6.35
N ALA A 53 5.80 4.61 6.24
CA ALA A 53 7.21 4.61 5.85
C ALA A 53 7.46 5.22 4.45
N PHE A 54 6.50 5.10 3.54
CA PHE A 54 6.59 5.58 2.16
C PHE A 54 5.66 6.75 1.85
N ARG A 55 5.08 7.39 2.87
CA ARG A 55 4.15 8.52 2.74
C ARG A 55 3.02 8.26 1.74
N VAL A 56 2.43 7.07 1.80
CA VAL A 56 1.21 6.75 1.05
C VAL A 56 0.10 7.74 1.46
N GLU A 57 -0.72 8.15 0.51
CA GLU A 57 -1.73 9.19 0.73
C GLU A 57 -2.79 8.76 1.72
N SER A 58 -3.41 7.59 1.52
CA SER A 58 -4.42 7.06 2.44
C SER A 58 -4.67 5.57 2.27
N ILE A 59 -5.42 5.00 3.23
CA ILE A 59 -5.86 3.61 3.20
C ILE A 59 -7.39 3.57 3.25
N TYR A 60 -8.02 2.86 2.31
CA TYR A 60 -9.45 2.59 2.28
C TYR A 60 -9.70 1.15 2.76
N LEU A 61 -10.39 1.04 3.90
CA LEU A 61 -10.73 -0.22 4.55
C LEU A 61 -12.14 -0.63 4.14
N CYS A 62 -12.31 -1.80 3.52
CA CYS A 62 -13.58 -2.19 2.93
C CYS A 62 -14.12 -3.50 3.50
N GLY A 63 -15.43 -3.56 3.69
CA GLY A 63 -16.14 -4.74 4.16
C GLY A 63 -15.67 -5.20 5.55
N ILE A 64 -15.14 -6.42 5.65
CA ILE A 64 -14.65 -6.98 6.91
C ILE A 64 -13.25 -6.47 7.32
N SER A 65 -12.61 -5.61 6.51
CA SER A 65 -11.36 -4.94 6.90
C SER A 65 -11.66 -3.93 8.00
N SER A 66 -11.48 -4.36 9.26
CA SER A 66 -11.83 -3.53 10.42
C SER A 66 -10.96 -2.29 10.52
N PRO A 67 -11.56 -1.12 10.80
CA PRO A 67 -10.80 0.12 10.99
C PRO A 67 -10.18 0.24 12.39
N PRO A 68 -9.19 1.14 12.58
CA PRO A 68 -8.79 1.59 13.90
C PRO A 68 -9.97 2.27 14.65
N PRO A 69 -9.96 2.31 16.01
CA PRO A 69 -8.90 1.77 16.88
C PRO A 69 -9.05 0.28 17.14
N SER A 70 -7.92 -0.44 17.14
CA SER A 70 -7.86 -1.85 17.49
C SER A 70 -6.49 -2.17 18.11
N PRO A 71 -6.42 -2.85 19.27
CA PRO A 71 -5.14 -3.26 19.87
C PRO A 71 -4.29 -4.14 18.96
N GLU A 72 -4.94 -5.01 18.17
CA GLU A 72 -4.26 -5.91 17.23
C GLU A 72 -3.67 -5.14 16.04
N ILE A 73 -4.37 -4.11 15.52
CA ILE A 73 -3.84 -3.22 14.48
C ILE A 73 -2.67 -2.44 15.07
N HIS A 74 -2.83 -1.82 16.25
CA HIS A 74 -1.80 -1.02 16.91
C HIS A 74 -0.50 -1.82 17.13
N LYS A 75 -0.62 -3.10 17.48
CA LYS A 75 0.53 -4.00 17.72
C LYS A 75 1.51 -4.07 16.54
N THR A 76 1.04 -3.97 15.32
CA THR A 76 1.87 -4.04 14.10
C THR A 76 2.03 -2.69 13.41
N ALA A 77 1.06 -1.81 13.52
CA ALA A 77 1.11 -0.45 13.00
C ALA A 77 2.06 0.47 13.79
N LEU A 78 2.20 0.25 15.11
CA LEU A 78 3.07 1.00 16.02
C LEU A 78 2.81 2.52 16.00
N GLY A 79 1.54 2.94 15.88
CA GLY A 79 1.11 4.34 15.83
C GLY A 79 0.96 4.91 14.40
N ALA A 80 1.30 4.14 13.36
CA ALA A 80 1.14 4.58 11.98
C ALA A 80 -0.34 4.81 11.60
N GLU A 81 -1.28 4.16 12.28
CA GLU A 81 -2.72 4.37 12.13
C GLU A 81 -3.19 5.76 12.56
N ASP A 82 -2.37 6.50 13.33
CA ASP A 82 -2.63 7.88 13.72
C ASP A 82 -2.04 8.89 12.71
N SER A 83 -1.04 8.47 11.93
CA SER A 83 -0.32 9.28 10.95
C SER A 83 -0.96 9.20 9.57
N VAL A 84 -1.21 7.98 9.08
CA VAL A 84 -1.77 7.74 7.75
C VAL A 84 -3.28 7.97 7.77
N ASP A 85 -3.78 8.78 6.85
CA ASP A 85 -5.22 8.98 6.71
C ASP A 85 -5.90 7.73 6.20
N TRP A 86 -7.13 7.48 6.66
CA TRP A 86 -7.90 6.32 6.25
C TRP A 86 -9.39 6.61 6.20
N LYS A 87 -10.12 5.81 5.39
CA LYS A 87 -11.58 5.79 5.34
C LYS A 87 -12.08 4.36 5.43
N TYR A 88 -13.31 4.18 5.92
CA TYR A 88 -14.00 2.90 5.91
C TYR A 88 -15.20 2.93 4.96
N PHE A 89 -15.39 1.83 4.23
CA PHE A 89 -16.53 1.60 3.34
C PHE A 89 -17.14 0.22 3.65
N GLU A 90 -18.44 0.13 3.71
CA GLU A 90 -19.12 -1.16 3.88
C GLU A 90 -18.95 -2.07 2.66
N ASP A 91 -18.75 -1.47 1.48
CA ASP A 91 -18.63 -2.16 0.19
C ASP A 91 -17.47 -1.58 -0.61
N THR A 92 -16.56 -2.46 -1.07
CA THR A 92 -15.40 -2.11 -1.88
C THR A 92 -15.78 -1.41 -3.19
N HIS A 93 -16.95 -1.76 -3.77
CA HIS A 93 -17.44 -1.10 -4.98
C HIS A 93 -17.72 0.40 -4.78
N GLN A 94 -18.10 0.82 -3.56
CA GLN A 94 -18.29 2.24 -3.23
C GLN A 94 -16.95 2.97 -3.19
N ALA A 95 -15.93 2.36 -2.57
CA ALA A 95 -14.58 2.90 -2.50
C ALA A 95 -13.98 3.11 -3.90
N ILE A 96 -14.13 2.12 -4.79
CA ILE A 96 -13.63 2.21 -6.17
C ILE A 96 -14.32 3.34 -6.93
N ARG A 97 -15.67 3.42 -6.85
CA ARG A 97 -16.42 4.51 -7.51
C ARG A 97 -15.97 5.89 -7.02
N GLU A 98 -15.77 6.06 -5.72
CA GLU A 98 -15.27 7.32 -5.17
C GLU A 98 -13.90 7.66 -5.75
N LEU A 99 -12.97 6.70 -5.77
CA LEU A 99 -11.62 6.91 -6.28
C LEU A 99 -11.62 7.26 -7.78
N GLN A 100 -12.40 6.56 -8.60
CA GLN A 100 -12.54 6.87 -10.02
C GLN A 100 -13.15 8.25 -10.25
N GLN A 101 -14.15 8.67 -9.45
CA GLN A 101 -14.72 10.02 -9.50
C GLN A 101 -13.70 11.10 -9.12
N LEU A 102 -12.76 10.78 -8.24
CA LEU A 102 -11.65 11.67 -7.86
C LEU A 102 -10.49 11.64 -8.88
N GLY A 103 -10.59 10.84 -9.94
CA GLY A 103 -9.61 10.74 -11.01
C GLY A 103 -8.44 9.78 -10.76
N TYR A 104 -8.58 8.88 -9.78
CA TYR A 104 -7.57 7.83 -9.56
C TYR A 104 -7.69 6.74 -10.61
N PHE A 105 -6.55 6.25 -11.08
CA PHE A 105 -6.46 5.03 -11.87
C PHE A 105 -6.40 3.83 -10.91
N VAL A 106 -7.44 3.00 -10.90
CA VAL A 106 -7.61 1.93 -9.93
C VAL A 106 -7.10 0.61 -10.49
N LEU A 107 -6.18 -0.03 -9.78
CA LEU A 107 -5.51 -1.27 -10.18
C LEU A 107 -5.79 -2.39 -9.19
N ALA A 108 -6.28 -3.52 -9.65
CA ALA A 108 -6.31 -4.74 -8.84
C ALA A 108 -4.90 -5.34 -8.76
N ILE A 109 -4.48 -5.80 -7.58
CA ILE A 109 -3.25 -6.58 -7.40
C ILE A 109 -3.65 -8.04 -7.26
N GLU A 110 -3.68 -8.74 -8.41
CA GLU A 110 -4.22 -10.11 -8.48
C GLU A 110 -3.65 -10.86 -9.69
N GLN A 111 -3.80 -12.19 -9.71
CA GLN A 111 -3.47 -13.03 -10.85
C GLN A 111 -4.68 -13.12 -11.78
N CYS A 112 -4.67 -12.34 -12.84
CA CYS A 112 -5.79 -12.25 -13.80
C CYS A 112 -5.32 -12.55 -15.22
N GLU A 113 -6.23 -13.07 -16.04
CA GLU A 113 -5.99 -13.14 -17.48
C GLU A 113 -5.85 -11.71 -18.04
N GLY A 114 -4.73 -11.45 -18.73
CA GLY A 114 -4.44 -10.12 -19.27
C GLY A 114 -3.84 -9.15 -18.26
N SER A 115 -3.43 -9.59 -17.07
CA SER A 115 -2.69 -8.75 -16.11
C SER A 115 -1.35 -8.26 -16.67
N THR A 116 -0.90 -7.11 -16.21
CA THR A 116 0.46 -6.62 -16.46
C THR A 116 1.38 -7.05 -15.33
N MET A 117 2.53 -7.64 -15.66
CA MET A 117 3.53 -8.01 -14.64
C MET A 117 4.14 -6.77 -13.98
N LEU A 118 4.25 -6.76 -12.65
CA LEU A 118 4.77 -5.62 -11.89
C LEU A 118 6.15 -5.17 -12.35
N ASN A 119 7.02 -6.12 -12.73
CA ASN A 119 8.36 -5.82 -13.24
C ASN A 119 8.38 -5.24 -14.67
N GLN A 120 7.23 -5.14 -15.32
CA GLN A 120 7.03 -4.52 -16.65
C GLN A 120 6.12 -3.28 -16.56
N TRP A 121 5.60 -3.00 -15.37
CA TRP A 121 4.75 -1.86 -15.11
C TRP A 121 5.59 -0.63 -14.75
N GLU A 122 5.28 0.48 -15.36
CA GLU A 122 5.89 1.79 -15.04
C GLU A 122 4.75 2.79 -14.78
N PRO A 123 4.59 3.27 -13.52
CA PRO A 123 3.55 4.24 -13.19
C PRO A 123 3.84 5.61 -13.83
N ASP A 124 2.81 6.21 -14.41
CA ASP A 124 2.83 7.61 -14.87
C ASP A 124 2.29 8.53 -13.77
N PHE A 125 3.17 9.21 -13.04
CA PHE A 125 2.79 10.11 -11.96
C PHE A 125 2.23 11.48 -12.41
N SER A 126 1.82 11.62 -13.66
CA SER A 126 0.88 12.67 -14.07
C SER A 126 -0.54 12.41 -13.55
N GLN A 127 -0.83 11.20 -13.06
CA GLN A 127 -2.08 10.78 -12.45
C GLN A 127 -1.88 10.15 -11.06
N SER A 128 -2.94 10.07 -10.28
CA SER A 128 -2.98 9.38 -8.99
C SER A 128 -3.44 7.93 -9.15
N TYR A 129 -2.98 7.06 -8.27
CA TYR A 129 -3.29 5.63 -8.33
C TYR A 129 -3.98 5.13 -7.07
N ALA A 130 -4.82 4.11 -7.24
CA ALA A 130 -5.28 3.28 -6.14
C ALA A 130 -4.99 1.81 -6.44
N ILE A 131 -4.48 1.07 -5.45
CA ILE A 131 -4.24 -0.37 -5.58
C ILE A 131 -5.17 -1.15 -4.66
N VAL A 132 -5.86 -2.15 -5.20
CA VAL A 132 -6.80 -2.99 -4.46
C VAL A 132 -6.11 -4.30 -4.07
N MET A 133 -6.03 -4.52 -2.76
CA MET A 133 -5.44 -5.70 -2.13
C MET A 133 -6.54 -6.61 -1.63
N GLY A 134 -6.55 -7.86 -2.05
CA GLY A 134 -7.61 -8.81 -1.76
C GLY A 134 -7.50 -9.54 -0.42
N ASN A 135 -8.58 -10.26 -0.10
CA ASN A 135 -8.69 -11.16 1.03
C ASN A 135 -7.62 -12.28 0.98
N GLU A 136 -7.10 -12.70 2.13
CA GLU A 136 -6.00 -13.66 2.25
C GLU A 136 -6.31 -15.06 1.67
N VAL A 137 -7.59 -15.39 1.51
CA VAL A 137 -8.05 -16.71 1.03
C VAL A 137 -8.65 -16.61 -0.37
N LYS A 138 -9.43 -15.55 -0.63
CA LYS A 138 -10.24 -15.42 -1.85
C LYS A 138 -9.62 -14.46 -2.87
N GLY A 139 -8.57 -13.74 -2.50
CA GLY A 139 -8.02 -12.66 -3.34
C GLY A 139 -8.98 -11.48 -3.48
N VAL A 140 -8.82 -10.69 -4.52
CA VAL A 140 -9.73 -9.60 -4.90
C VAL A 140 -11.00 -10.21 -5.51
N GLN A 141 -12.18 -9.76 -5.07
CA GLN A 141 -13.44 -10.25 -5.61
C GLN A 141 -13.52 -9.98 -7.12
N GLN A 142 -14.02 -10.95 -7.92
CA GLN A 142 -14.12 -10.79 -9.39
C GLN A 142 -14.88 -9.52 -9.78
N THR A 143 -16.01 -9.25 -9.10
CA THR A 143 -16.80 -8.03 -9.36
C THR A 143 -16.06 -6.74 -9.05
N VAL A 144 -15.07 -6.78 -8.16
CA VAL A 144 -14.17 -5.67 -7.85
C VAL A 144 -13.09 -5.55 -8.93
N VAL A 145 -12.50 -6.66 -9.36
CA VAL A 145 -11.55 -6.70 -10.49
C VAL A 145 -12.19 -6.12 -11.76
N ASP A 146 -13.44 -6.49 -12.04
CA ASP A 146 -14.19 -6.04 -13.22
C ASP A 146 -14.44 -4.52 -13.25
N MET A 147 -14.34 -3.84 -12.10
CA MET A 147 -14.47 -2.39 -11.98
C MET A 147 -13.13 -1.64 -12.05
N CYS A 148 -12.02 -2.34 -11.85
CA CYS A 148 -10.69 -1.73 -11.89
C CYS A 148 -10.31 -1.33 -13.33
N ASP A 149 -9.49 -0.31 -13.45
CA ASP A 149 -8.97 0.18 -14.75
C ASP A 149 -7.86 -0.74 -15.29
N GLY A 150 -7.30 -1.62 -14.45
CA GLY A 150 -6.31 -2.61 -14.82
C GLY A 150 -6.00 -3.59 -13.69
N CYS A 151 -5.16 -4.56 -14.00
CA CYS A 151 -4.69 -5.58 -13.06
C CYS A 151 -3.17 -5.71 -13.15
N ILE A 152 -2.50 -5.70 -12.01
CA ILE A 152 -1.06 -5.93 -11.90
C ILE A 152 -0.81 -7.24 -11.16
N GLU A 153 0.09 -8.04 -11.69
CA GLU A 153 0.51 -9.31 -11.11
C GLU A 153 1.99 -9.26 -10.69
N ILE A 154 2.29 -9.73 -9.47
CA ILE A 154 3.66 -9.95 -9.04
C ILE A 154 4.12 -11.31 -9.57
N PRO A 155 5.19 -11.39 -10.40
CA PRO A 155 5.67 -12.67 -10.91
C PRO A 155 6.16 -13.55 -9.75
N GLN A 156 5.65 -14.79 -9.69
CA GLN A 156 5.94 -15.78 -8.66
C GLN A 156 6.39 -17.09 -9.29
N TYR A 157 7.48 -17.65 -8.80
CA TYR A 157 8.09 -18.88 -9.34
C TYR A 157 8.22 -19.99 -8.28
N GLY A 158 7.56 -19.82 -7.13
CA GLY A 158 7.60 -20.75 -6.03
C GLY A 158 6.50 -21.81 -6.09
N THR A 159 6.35 -22.57 -5.01
CA THR A 159 5.34 -23.63 -4.88
C THR A 159 4.01 -23.15 -4.32
N LYS A 160 3.92 -21.91 -3.85
CA LYS A 160 2.69 -21.33 -3.29
C LYS A 160 2.02 -20.47 -4.33
N HIS A 161 0.68 -20.40 -4.24
CA HIS A 161 -0.14 -19.68 -5.20
C HIS A 161 -0.26 -18.17 -4.91
N SER A 162 0.14 -17.73 -3.70
CA SER A 162 0.03 -16.33 -3.30
C SER A 162 1.06 -15.94 -2.25
N LEU A 163 1.33 -14.65 -2.14
CA LEU A 163 2.07 -14.02 -1.06
C LEU A 163 1.12 -13.57 0.07
N ASN A 164 1.66 -13.32 1.25
CA ASN A 164 0.91 -12.63 2.30
C ASN A 164 0.53 -11.22 1.85
N VAL A 165 -0.71 -10.79 2.11
CA VAL A 165 -1.25 -9.51 1.62
C VAL A 165 -0.42 -8.30 2.05
N SER A 166 0.06 -8.25 3.29
CA SER A 166 0.91 -7.14 3.75
C SER A 166 2.29 -7.13 3.11
N VAL A 167 2.84 -8.30 2.77
CA VAL A 167 4.09 -8.43 2.01
C VAL A 167 3.88 -7.98 0.57
N THR A 168 2.80 -8.44 -0.07
CA THR A 168 2.38 -8.00 -1.42
C THR A 168 2.26 -6.48 -1.48
N THR A 169 1.52 -5.91 -0.52
CA THR A 169 1.35 -4.44 -0.41
C THR A 169 2.71 -3.73 -0.31
N GLY A 170 3.62 -4.25 0.52
CA GLY A 170 4.96 -3.66 0.68
C GLY A 170 5.79 -3.69 -0.61
N ILE A 171 5.72 -4.78 -1.39
CA ILE A 171 6.40 -4.91 -2.68
C ILE A 171 5.87 -3.87 -3.67
N VAL A 172 4.54 -3.76 -3.79
CA VAL A 172 3.91 -2.81 -4.72
C VAL A 172 4.15 -1.35 -4.30
N ILE A 173 3.98 -1.02 -3.02
CA ILE A 173 4.28 0.33 -2.50
C ILE A 173 5.74 0.70 -2.80
N TRP A 174 6.70 -0.21 -2.57
CA TRP A 174 8.11 0.04 -2.86
C TRP A 174 8.36 0.29 -4.34
N ASP A 175 7.71 -0.44 -5.23
CA ASP A 175 7.87 -0.26 -6.67
C ASP A 175 7.36 1.11 -7.13
N PHE A 176 6.17 1.52 -6.66
CA PHE A 176 5.62 2.85 -6.89
C PHE A 176 6.52 3.94 -6.30
N PHE A 177 6.94 3.79 -5.04
CA PHE A 177 7.79 4.75 -4.35
C PHE A 177 9.12 4.96 -5.07
N LYS A 178 9.78 3.91 -5.51
CA LYS A 178 11.05 3.96 -6.23
C LYS A 178 10.94 4.85 -7.47
N SER A 179 9.88 4.68 -8.26
CA SER A 179 9.64 5.46 -9.46
C SER A 179 9.26 6.91 -9.11
N TRP A 180 8.37 7.11 -8.14
CA TRP A 180 7.94 8.42 -7.69
C TRP A 180 9.07 9.25 -7.08
N ASN A 181 9.91 8.66 -6.24
CA ASN A 181 11.04 9.31 -5.59
C ASN A 181 12.10 9.80 -6.61
N THR A 182 12.26 9.10 -7.72
CA THR A 182 13.17 9.53 -8.79
C THR A 182 12.74 10.85 -9.42
N LEU A 183 11.43 11.13 -9.45
CA LEU A 183 10.86 12.35 -10.03
C LEU A 183 10.81 13.52 -9.04
N HIS A 184 10.67 13.25 -7.74
CA HIS A 184 10.32 14.26 -6.73
C HIS A 184 11.43 14.54 -5.71
N ASN A 185 12.58 13.79 -5.75
CA ASN A 185 13.72 13.94 -4.83
C ASN A 185 13.26 14.12 -3.37
N PHE A 186 12.71 13.06 -2.79
CA PHE A 186 12.38 13.06 -1.37
C PHE A 186 13.68 13.16 -0.55
N GLU A 187 13.91 14.32 0.04
CA GLU A 187 14.90 14.54 1.09
C GLU A 187 14.27 14.36 2.48
#